data_37fb8bc99a67dc17932af84933cb4b03
#
_entry.id   37fb8bc99a67dc17932af84933cb4b03
#
_cell.length_a   1.000
_cell.length_b   1.000
_cell.length_c   1.000
_cell.angle_alpha   90.00
_cell.angle_beta   90.00
_cell.angle_gamma   90.00
#
_symmetry.space_group_name_H-M   'P 1'
#
loop_
_entity.id
_entity.type
_entity.pdbx_description
1 polymer ?
#
loop_
_entity_poly.entity_id
_entity_poly.type
_entity_poly.pdbx_seq_one_letter_code
_entity_poly.pdbx_strand_id
1 'polypeptide(L)'
;MSHFHANQLLIAKPDLTDPNFSRTVVHLVEHDAEGALGVVLNRPMTIPVSEHFESLVAAVSYPPLFFEGGPVASGSVVAIGSSGGAPPRLVDIDGLLGGSTPMPDQLRLFAGYAGWSAGQLEGELL
;
A
#
# COMPACT_ATOMS: atom_id res chain seq x y z
N MET A 1 25.48 -5.75 -6.18
CA MET A 1 24.31 -5.43 -6.99
C MET A 1 23.05 -5.60 -6.16
N SER A 2 22.19 -4.65 -6.21
CA SER A 2 20.94 -4.70 -5.44
C SER A 2 19.90 -5.54 -6.17
N HIS A 3 19.16 -6.39 -5.43
CA HIS A 3 18.04 -7.16 -5.94
C HIS A 3 16.72 -6.63 -5.35
N PHE A 4 16.67 -5.32 -5.11
CA PHE A 4 15.51 -4.70 -4.50
C PHE A 4 14.48 -4.30 -5.56
N HIS A 5 13.20 -4.35 -5.17
CA HIS A 5 12.08 -4.29 -6.08
C HIS A 5 11.07 -3.19 -5.71
N ALA A 6 11.51 -2.13 -5.01
CA ALA A 6 10.63 -1.01 -4.66
C ALA A 6 9.94 -0.45 -5.90
N ASN A 7 8.67 -0.09 -5.77
CA ASN A 7 7.80 0.43 -6.83
C ASN A 7 7.48 -0.59 -7.94
N GLN A 8 7.70 -1.87 -7.70
CA GLN A 8 7.30 -2.92 -8.62
C GLN A 8 6.00 -3.58 -8.15
N LEU A 9 5.30 -4.20 -9.09
CA LEU A 9 4.10 -4.97 -8.81
C LEU A 9 4.45 -6.45 -8.73
N LEU A 10 3.90 -7.12 -7.71
CA LEU A 10 3.98 -8.57 -7.58
C LEU A 10 2.60 -9.15 -7.85
N ILE A 11 2.52 -10.11 -8.76
CA ILE A 11 1.26 -10.77 -9.10
C ILE A 11 1.29 -12.17 -8.53
N ALA A 12 0.28 -12.53 -7.74
CA ALA A 12 0.18 -13.86 -7.16
C ALA A 12 0.02 -14.90 -8.27
N LYS A 13 0.71 -16.03 -8.13
CA LYS A 13 0.57 -17.14 -9.07
C LYS A 13 -0.86 -17.70 -8.99
N PRO A 14 -1.43 -18.16 -10.12
CA PRO A 14 -2.81 -18.68 -10.11
C PRO A 14 -3.06 -19.83 -9.15
N ASP A 15 -2.04 -20.61 -8.84
CA ASP A 15 -2.14 -21.75 -7.94
C ASP A 15 -1.87 -21.41 -6.46
N LEU A 16 -1.61 -20.15 -6.16
CA LEU A 16 -1.42 -19.71 -4.77
C LEU A 16 -2.74 -19.77 -4.02
N THR A 17 -2.78 -20.53 -2.94
CA THR A 17 -4.01 -20.74 -2.15
C THR A 17 -4.03 -20.00 -0.83
N ASP A 18 -2.94 -19.32 -0.45
CA ASP A 18 -2.89 -18.51 0.77
C ASP A 18 -3.98 -17.44 0.73
N PRO A 19 -4.95 -17.44 1.67
CA PRO A 19 -6.06 -16.50 1.62
C PRO A 19 -5.66 -15.04 1.72
N ASN A 20 -4.49 -14.73 2.27
CA ASN A 20 -4.02 -13.36 2.36
C ASN A 20 -3.53 -12.82 1.02
N PHE A 21 -3.05 -13.70 0.12
CA PHE A 21 -2.41 -13.28 -1.11
C PHE A 21 -2.96 -13.94 -2.37
N SER A 22 -3.95 -14.84 -2.22
CA SER A 22 -4.57 -15.48 -3.38
C SER A 22 -5.15 -14.43 -4.32
N ARG A 23 -4.79 -14.51 -5.60
CA ARG A 23 -5.28 -13.61 -6.66
C ARG A 23 -5.01 -12.14 -6.39
N THR A 24 -3.93 -11.81 -5.68
CA THR A 24 -3.63 -10.43 -5.37
C THR A 24 -2.61 -9.83 -6.32
N VAL A 25 -2.68 -8.50 -6.45
CA VAL A 25 -1.62 -7.68 -7.03
C VAL A 25 -1.08 -6.83 -5.89
N VAL A 26 0.21 -6.93 -5.62
CA VAL A 26 0.87 -6.21 -4.52
C VAL A 26 1.79 -5.15 -5.10
N HIS A 27 1.67 -3.92 -4.63
CA HIS A 27 2.62 -2.86 -4.93
C HIS A 27 3.68 -2.84 -3.83
N LEU A 28 4.93 -3.10 -4.19
CA LEU A 28 6.04 -2.98 -3.26
C LEU A 28 6.39 -1.51 -3.09
N VAL A 29 6.11 -0.97 -1.92
CA VAL A 29 6.37 0.44 -1.62
C VAL A 29 7.80 0.65 -1.20
N GLU A 30 8.32 -0.25 -0.36
CA GLU A 30 9.70 -0.22 0.12
C GLU A 30 10.30 -1.62 0.05
N HIS A 31 11.54 -1.71 -0.39
CA HIS A 31 12.29 -2.96 -0.38
C HIS A 31 13.77 -2.64 -0.24
N ASP A 32 14.40 -3.14 0.82
CA ASP A 32 15.82 -2.96 1.08
C ASP A 32 16.38 -4.18 1.84
N ALA A 33 17.60 -4.07 2.34
CA ALA A 33 18.27 -5.17 3.04
C ALA A 33 17.57 -5.52 4.36
N GLU A 34 16.77 -4.64 4.93
CA GLU A 34 16.09 -4.87 6.20
C GLU A 34 14.71 -5.51 6.02
N GLY A 35 14.20 -5.55 4.80
CA GLY A 35 12.91 -6.16 4.51
C GLY A 35 12.16 -5.43 3.42
N ALA A 36 10.86 -5.71 3.33
CA ALA A 36 10.00 -5.10 2.33
C ALA A 36 8.63 -4.80 2.92
N LEU A 37 7.98 -3.77 2.36
CA LEU A 37 6.61 -3.39 2.70
C LEU A 37 5.84 -3.18 1.41
N GLY A 38 4.67 -3.76 1.33
CA GLY A 38 3.79 -3.60 0.19
C GLY A 38 2.34 -3.51 0.59
N VAL A 39 1.50 -3.17 -0.38
CA VAL A 39 0.06 -3.11 -0.20
C VAL A 39 -0.63 -3.84 -1.34
N VAL A 40 -1.70 -4.57 -1.01
CA VAL A 40 -2.54 -5.23 -1.99
C VAL A 40 -3.42 -4.18 -2.67
N LEU A 41 -3.40 -4.15 -4.00
CA LEU A 41 -4.08 -3.09 -4.76
C LEU A 41 -5.50 -3.44 -5.17
N ASN A 42 -5.87 -4.71 -5.18
CA ASN A 42 -7.10 -5.17 -5.82
C ASN A 42 -8.13 -5.75 -4.85
N ARG A 43 -8.13 -5.29 -3.60
CA ARG A 43 -9.12 -5.69 -2.60
C ARG A 43 -9.82 -4.49 -1.99
N PRO A 44 -10.73 -3.83 -2.74
CA PRO A 44 -11.48 -2.71 -2.16
C PRO A 44 -12.41 -3.19 -1.06
N MET A 45 -12.48 -2.42 0.01
CA MET A 45 -13.42 -2.62 1.09
C MET A 45 -14.72 -1.90 0.76
N THR A 46 -15.75 -2.09 1.59
CA THR A 46 -17.02 -1.38 1.42
C THR A 46 -17.10 -0.11 2.25
N ILE A 47 -16.00 0.31 2.85
CA ILE A 47 -15.95 1.47 3.74
C ILE A 47 -15.47 2.69 2.96
N PRO A 48 -16.31 3.72 2.78
CA PRO A 48 -15.87 4.95 2.13
C PRO A 48 -14.86 5.72 2.97
N VAL A 49 -13.88 6.33 2.31
CA VAL A 49 -12.89 7.18 3.00
C VAL A 49 -13.58 8.35 3.70
N SER A 50 -14.67 8.86 3.12
CA SER A 50 -15.42 10.00 3.68
C SER A 50 -15.98 9.74 5.08
N GLU A 51 -16.21 8.48 5.46
CA GLU A 51 -16.72 8.16 6.79
C GLU A 51 -15.70 8.42 7.90
N HIS A 52 -14.41 8.43 7.57
CA HIS A 52 -13.34 8.58 8.54
C HIS A 52 -12.47 9.81 8.29
N PHE A 53 -12.25 10.16 7.03
CA PHE A 53 -11.30 11.22 6.64
C PHE A 53 -11.90 12.10 5.55
N GLU A 54 -12.96 12.81 5.86
CA GLU A 54 -13.65 13.65 4.87
C GLU A 54 -12.70 14.67 4.21
N SER A 55 -11.76 15.20 4.97
CA SER A 55 -10.81 16.19 4.46
C SER A 55 -9.84 15.65 3.42
N LEU A 56 -9.72 14.33 3.30
CA LEU A 56 -8.79 13.70 2.34
C LEU A 56 -9.49 13.28 1.04
N VAL A 57 -10.82 13.31 0.99
CA VAL A 57 -11.60 12.72 -0.12
C VAL A 57 -11.22 13.31 -1.47
N ALA A 58 -10.94 14.61 -1.53
CA ALA A 58 -10.63 15.26 -2.81
C ALA A 58 -9.35 14.72 -3.46
N ALA A 59 -8.42 14.22 -2.66
CA ALA A 59 -7.16 13.67 -3.17
C ALA A 59 -7.23 12.16 -3.41
N VAL A 60 -8.26 11.48 -2.87
CA VAL A 60 -8.36 10.02 -2.96
C VAL A 60 -8.72 9.59 -4.37
N SER A 61 -7.95 8.63 -4.90
CA SER A 61 -8.21 8.04 -6.20
C SER A 61 -9.51 7.23 -6.19
N TYR A 62 -10.21 7.24 -7.33
CA TYR A 62 -11.44 6.46 -7.48
C TYR A 62 -11.13 4.95 -7.56
N PRO A 63 -11.89 4.10 -6.89
CA PRO A 63 -13.05 4.39 -6.04
C PRO A 63 -12.61 4.94 -4.67
N PRO A 64 -13.37 5.88 -4.07
CA PRO A 64 -12.98 6.52 -2.81
C PRO A 64 -13.27 5.66 -1.59
N LEU A 65 -12.76 4.45 -1.61
CA LEU A 65 -12.91 3.43 -0.56
C LEU A 65 -11.56 3.14 0.06
N PHE A 66 -11.58 2.61 1.28
CA PHE A 66 -10.41 1.94 1.82
C PHE A 66 -10.16 0.64 1.07
N PHE A 67 -8.90 0.23 0.96
CA PHE A 67 -8.50 -1.06 0.40
C PHE A 67 -7.88 -1.90 1.51
N GLU A 68 -8.11 -3.22 1.46
CA GLU A 68 -7.44 -4.16 2.35
C GLU A 68 -6.02 -4.37 1.85
N GLY A 69 -5.06 -3.73 2.52
CA GLY A 69 -3.66 -3.69 2.05
C GLY A 69 -2.83 -4.91 2.43
N GLY A 70 -3.26 -5.68 3.43
CA GLY A 70 -2.55 -6.87 3.86
C GLY A 70 -2.86 -7.25 5.30
N PRO A 71 -2.28 -8.37 5.76
CA PRO A 71 -2.61 -8.93 7.08
C PRO A 71 -1.89 -8.25 8.25
N VAL A 72 -0.85 -7.45 7.99
CA VAL A 72 -0.08 -6.81 9.06
C VAL A 72 -0.77 -5.53 9.48
N ALA A 73 -0.96 -5.34 10.78
CA ALA A 73 -1.56 -4.13 11.35
C ALA A 73 -2.87 -3.74 10.66
N SER A 74 -3.77 -4.72 10.46
CA SER A 74 -5.00 -4.53 9.69
C SER A 74 -5.95 -3.48 10.29
N GLY A 75 -5.78 -3.11 11.56
CA GLY A 75 -6.52 -2.03 12.19
C GLY A 75 -5.92 -0.64 11.98
N SER A 76 -4.80 -0.55 11.29
CA SER A 76 -4.09 0.72 11.05
C SER A 76 -4.25 1.13 9.60
N VAL A 77 -4.21 2.44 9.35
CA VAL A 77 -4.31 3.00 8.02
C VAL A 77 -2.94 3.29 7.46
N VAL A 78 -2.68 2.82 6.24
CA VAL A 78 -1.47 3.12 5.47
C VAL A 78 -1.87 4.01 4.31
N ALA A 79 -1.24 5.18 4.19
CA ALA A 79 -1.50 6.12 3.11
C ALA A 79 -0.38 6.05 2.08
N ILE A 80 -0.76 5.87 0.81
CA ILE A 80 0.16 5.88 -0.32
C ILE A 80 -0.23 7.05 -1.21
N GLY A 81 0.71 7.93 -1.50
CA GLY A 81 0.45 9.10 -2.31
C GLY A 81 1.47 9.30 -3.40
N SER A 82 1.07 10.03 -4.45
CA SER A 82 1.97 10.41 -5.54
C SER A 82 1.66 11.82 -6.00
N SER A 83 2.68 12.52 -6.49
CA SER A 83 2.58 13.89 -6.97
C SER A 83 3.56 14.11 -8.11
N GLY A 84 3.12 14.87 -9.11
CA GLY A 84 4.01 15.34 -10.18
C GLY A 84 4.67 14.23 -10.99
N GLY A 85 4.04 13.06 -11.11
CA GLY A 85 4.61 11.94 -11.86
C GLY A 85 5.68 11.16 -11.09
N ALA A 86 5.98 11.53 -9.85
CA ALA A 86 6.90 10.77 -9.01
C ALA A 86 6.30 9.42 -8.62
N PRO A 87 7.13 8.40 -8.33
CA PRO A 87 6.62 7.11 -7.88
C PRO A 87 5.79 7.24 -6.59
N PRO A 88 4.75 6.42 -6.42
CA PRO A 88 3.98 6.39 -5.18
C PRO A 88 4.87 6.05 -3.97
N ARG A 89 4.56 6.67 -2.84
CA ARG A 89 5.33 6.50 -1.61
C ARG A 89 4.43 6.52 -0.40
N LEU A 90 4.96 6.05 0.74
CA LEU A 90 4.29 6.19 2.02
C LEU A 90 4.14 7.67 2.37
N VAL A 91 2.96 8.03 2.86
CA VAL A 91 2.67 9.38 3.29
C VAL A 91 2.20 9.33 4.74
N ASP A 92 2.65 10.29 5.55
CA ASP A 92 2.24 10.40 6.94
C ASP A 92 0.80 10.92 7.02
N ILE A 93 -0.15 10.03 7.35
CA ILE A 93 -1.56 10.39 7.42
C ILE A 93 -1.83 11.44 8.50
N ASP A 94 -1.15 11.35 9.63
CA ASP A 94 -1.32 12.34 10.68
C ASP A 94 -0.85 13.71 10.24
N GLY A 95 0.23 13.75 9.47
CA GLY A 95 0.71 14.99 8.86
C GLY A 95 -0.25 15.58 7.84
N LEU A 96 -0.92 14.73 7.06
CA LEU A 96 -1.95 15.18 6.11
C LEU A 96 -3.14 15.79 6.85
N LEU A 97 -3.61 15.12 7.89
CA LEU A 97 -4.75 15.58 8.67
C LEU A 97 -4.44 16.86 9.45
N GLY A 98 -3.20 16.99 9.92
CA GLY A 98 -2.77 18.15 10.70
C GLY A 98 -2.24 19.31 9.86
N GLY A 99 -2.07 19.12 8.56
CA GLY A 99 -1.59 20.18 7.67
C GLY A 99 -0.08 20.33 7.62
N SER A 100 0.68 19.47 8.31
CA SER A 100 2.15 19.54 8.29
C SER A 100 2.78 18.83 7.09
N THR A 101 2.03 17.97 6.41
CA THR A 101 2.47 17.26 5.20
C THR A 101 1.67 17.77 4.02
N PRO A 102 2.33 18.14 2.90
CA PRO A 102 1.62 18.59 1.70
C PRO A 102 0.70 17.49 1.15
N MET A 103 -0.50 17.87 0.71
CA MET A 103 -1.44 16.94 0.12
C MET A 103 -0.91 16.47 -1.24
N PRO A 104 -0.81 15.14 -1.47
CA PRO A 104 -0.40 14.63 -2.77
C PRO A 104 -1.51 14.83 -3.82
N ASP A 105 -1.14 14.74 -5.10
CA ASP A 105 -2.10 14.84 -6.20
C ASP A 105 -3.06 13.65 -6.21
N GLN A 106 -2.55 12.47 -5.85
CA GLN A 106 -3.31 11.23 -5.77
C GLN A 106 -3.01 10.53 -4.46
N LEU A 107 -4.03 9.97 -3.84
CA LEU A 107 -3.93 9.33 -2.54
C LEU A 107 -4.78 8.06 -2.53
N ARG A 108 -4.26 6.99 -1.94
CA ARG A 108 -5.03 5.79 -1.66
C ARG A 108 -4.75 5.33 -0.24
N LEU A 109 -5.82 4.94 0.46
CA LEU A 109 -5.74 4.52 1.85
C LEU A 109 -6.00 3.03 1.97
N PHE A 110 -5.16 2.36 2.74
CA PHE A 110 -5.20 0.91 2.93
C PHE A 110 -5.36 0.59 4.40
N ALA A 111 -6.14 -0.44 4.70
CA ALA A 111 -6.18 -1.04 6.03
C ALA A 111 -5.14 -2.15 6.04
N GLY A 112 -4.08 -1.97 6.84
CA GLY A 112 -2.99 -2.92 6.92
C GLY A 112 -2.05 -2.92 5.72
N TYR A 113 -1.06 -3.80 5.76
CA TYR A 113 -0.06 -3.93 4.72
C TYR A 113 0.50 -5.35 4.69
N ALA A 114 1.30 -5.65 3.66
CA ALA A 114 2.07 -6.89 3.54
C ALA A 114 3.52 -6.61 3.89
N GLY A 115 4.12 -7.45 4.70
CA GLY A 115 5.50 -7.27 5.15
C GLY A 115 6.34 -8.51 4.90
N TRP A 116 7.61 -8.29 4.61
CA TRP A 116 8.62 -9.34 4.48
C TRP A 116 9.83 -8.96 5.31
N SER A 117 10.36 -9.93 6.06
CA SER A 117 11.59 -9.75 6.82
C SER A 117 12.81 -9.68 5.89
N ALA A 118 13.94 -9.30 6.46
CA ALA A 118 15.18 -9.19 5.69
C ALA A 118 15.47 -10.49 4.93
N GLY A 119 15.64 -10.38 3.61
CA GLY A 119 15.93 -11.51 2.73
C GLY A 119 14.75 -12.42 2.39
N GLN A 120 13.62 -12.26 3.07
CA GLN A 120 12.46 -13.15 2.85
C GLN A 120 11.88 -12.99 1.45
N LEU A 121 11.64 -11.77 1.02
CA LEU A 121 11.07 -11.52 -0.31
C LEU A 121 12.02 -11.99 -1.42
N GLU A 122 13.30 -11.70 -1.27
CA GLU A 122 14.30 -12.11 -2.26
C GLU A 122 14.31 -13.64 -2.43
N GLY A 123 14.17 -14.38 -1.33
CA GLY A 123 14.07 -15.84 -1.38
C GLY A 123 12.79 -16.32 -2.06
N GLU A 124 11.69 -15.65 -1.85
CA GLU A 124 10.39 -16.04 -2.43
C GLU A 124 10.31 -15.74 -3.93
N LEU A 125 11.11 -14.80 -4.43
CA LEU A 125 11.11 -14.44 -5.85
C LEU A 125 12.01 -15.35 -6.70
N LEU A 126 12.77 -16.22 -6.08
CA LEU A 126 13.56 -17.20 -6.80
C LEU A 126 12.68 -18.37 -7.25
#